data_c5bb89e9198adc193d89ea834be00793
#
_entry.id   c5bb89e9198adc193d89ea834be00793
#
_cell.length_a   1.000
_cell.length_b   1.000
_cell.length_c   1.000
_cell.angle_alpha   90.00
_cell.angle_beta   90.00
_cell.angle_gamma   90.00
#
_symmetry.space_group_name_H-M   'P 1'
#
loop_
_entity.id
_entity.type
_entity.pdbx_description
1 polymer ?
#
loop_
_entity_poly.entity_id
_entity_poly.type
_entity_poly.pdbx_seq_one_letter_code
_entity_poly.pdbx_strand_id
1 'polypeptide(L)'
;VATLAAASLLLAGCAAPAPAPASGGSDGIDVVASTNVYGDIAQAIGGDKVSVTAIITKTSQDPHSYEATAQDRLAVSKADVVIENGGGYDDFLTTLTKDSAAGTVLNAVELSGLEHEGAHDDGAHGDASSGTAGATATATEAADDHGHDHGDFNEHVWYSLPAMEKVADGIAAKFAELEPASAATFEANATSFKTAAAAITGTLETLKTTAKDDKVAVTEPVPLYLLAAAGLVNVTPEAYTAAIEEGSDVPPATLKEATDLVASGSVRLLAYNEQTAGPQTEALKKAADAAGVPVVDFTETLPEGKTYLQWMTDNVGNVSKILEKNS
;
A
#
# COMPACT_ATOMS: atom_id res chain seq x y z
N VAL A 1 49.39 62.95 -54.75
CA VAL A 1 48.53 63.31 -53.65
C VAL A 1 47.23 62.52 -53.78
N ALA A 2 47.10 61.47 -53.06
CA ALA A 2 45.96 60.53 -53.10
C ALA A 2 45.12 60.71 -51.77
N THR A 3 43.89 61.07 -51.94
CA THR A 3 42.89 61.14 -50.84
C THR A 3 42.07 59.87 -50.71
N LEU A 4 42.25 59.17 -49.63
CA LEU A 4 41.39 58.03 -49.30
C LEU A 4 40.12 58.56 -48.57
N ALA A 5 38.97 58.24 -49.11
CA ALA A 5 37.69 58.43 -48.44
C ALA A 5 37.29 57.12 -47.69
N ALA A 6 37.17 57.22 -46.37
CA ALA A 6 36.70 56.13 -45.53
C ALA A 6 35.17 56.14 -45.46
N ALA A 7 34.52 55.08 -45.91
CA ALA A 7 33.09 54.88 -45.79
C ALA A 7 32.79 54.08 -44.49
N SER A 8 32.07 54.70 -43.53
CA SER A 8 31.63 54.08 -42.31
C SER A 8 30.28 53.39 -42.57
N LEU A 9 30.21 52.05 -42.54
CA LEU A 9 28.97 51.26 -42.53
C LEU A 9 28.48 51.18 -41.09
N LEU A 10 27.32 51.74 -40.81
CA LEU A 10 26.53 51.52 -39.57
C LEU A 10 25.74 50.23 -39.75
N LEU A 11 26.17 49.14 -39.05
CA LEU A 11 25.34 47.96 -38.86
C LEU A 11 24.34 48.25 -37.72
N ALA A 12 23.07 48.46 -38.08
CA ALA A 12 21.95 48.40 -37.15
C ALA A 12 21.61 46.93 -36.91
N GLY A 13 22.13 46.33 -35.82
CA GLY A 13 21.76 45.02 -35.34
C GLY A 13 20.41 45.07 -34.68
N CYS A 14 19.37 44.46 -35.30
CA CYS A 14 18.12 44.14 -34.62
C CYS A 14 18.41 43.05 -33.58
N ALA A 15 18.53 43.43 -32.32
CA ALA A 15 18.48 42.47 -31.20
C ALA A 15 17.06 41.92 -31.08
N ALA A 16 16.81 40.69 -31.56
CA ALA A 16 15.62 39.95 -31.20
C ALA A 16 15.69 39.66 -29.71
N PRO A 17 14.58 39.83 -28.92
CA PRO A 17 14.55 39.41 -27.56
C PRO A 17 14.84 37.89 -27.47
N ALA A 18 15.84 37.50 -26.65
CA ALA A 18 16.07 36.11 -26.34
C ALA A 18 14.81 35.53 -25.75
N PRO A 19 14.39 34.31 -26.14
CA PRO A 19 13.29 33.65 -25.47
C PRO A 19 13.68 33.52 -23.99
N ALA A 20 12.78 33.96 -23.11
CA ALA A 20 12.90 33.70 -21.67
C ALA A 20 13.10 32.19 -21.49
N PRO A 21 13.96 31.76 -20.54
CA PRO A 21 14.03 30.35 -20.22
C PRO A 21 12.61 29.91 -19.83
N ALA A 22 12.08 28.92 -20.55
CA ALA A 22 10.88 28.27 -20.12
C ALA A 22 11.13 27.80 -18.68
N SER A 23 10.32 28.25 -17.75
CA SER A 23 10.26 27.66 -16.43
C SER A 23 9.97 26.17 -16.67
N GLY A 24 10.95 25.32 -16.34
CA GLY A 24 10.80 23.87 -16.47
C GLY A 24 9.71 23.41 -15.51
N GLY A 25 8.45 23.41 -16.01
CA GLY A 25 7.46 22.50 -15.55
C GLY A 25 7.87 21.13 -16.11
N SER A 26 7.83 20.10 -15.29
CA SER A 26 7.91 18.72 -15.77
C SER A 26 6.87 18.56 -16.88
N ASP A 27 7.29 18.04 -18.05
CA ASP A 27 6.36 17.79 -19.17
C ASP A 27 5.43 16.59 -18.86
N GLY A 28 5.17 16.23 -17.58
CA GLY A 28 4.41 15.08 -17.14
C GLY A 28 3.68 15.32 -15.83
N ILE A 29 2.82 14.39 -15.43
CA ILE A 29 2.04 14.42 -14.20
C ILE A 29 2.97 14.14 -13.01
N ASP A 30 3.03 15.05 -12.04
CA ASP A 30 3.77 14.86 -10.79
C ASP A 30 2.93 14.03 -9.79
N VAL A 31 3.43 12.84 -9.44
CA VAL A 31 2.74 11.87 -8.56
C VAL A 31 3.53 11.72 -7.27
N VAL A 32 2.85 11.82 -6.13
CA VAL A 32 3.39 11.44 -4.83
C VAL A 32 2.62 10.24 -4.29
N ALA A 33 3.33 9.17 -3.93
CA ALA A 33 2.74 7.98 -3.33
C ALA A 33 3.21 7.82 -1.87
N SER A 34 2.36 7.30 -1.00
CA SER A 34 2.74 7.01 0.39
C SER A 34 3.91 6.04 0.46
N THR A 35 3.81 4.95 -0.25
CA THR A 35 4.84 3.90 -0.29
C THR A 35 5.33 3.63 -1.72
N ASN A 36 6.46 2.95 -1.83
CA ASN A 36 6.99 2.50 -3.12
C ASN A 36 6.09 1.45 -3.80
N VAL A 37 5.18 0.81 -3.08
CA VAL A 37 4.17 -0.10 -3.65
C VAL A 37 3.29 0.65 -4.64
N TYR A 38 2.62 1.71 -4.18
CA TYR A 38 1.77 2.55 -5.02
C TYR A 38 2.58 3.37 -6.03
N GLY A 39 3.81 3.73 -5.66
CA GLY A 39 4.73 4.39 -6.56
C GLY A 39 5.07 3.53 -7.78
N ASP A 40 5.35 2.24 -7.61
CA ASP A 40 5.63 1.31 -8.72
C ASP A 40 4.40 1.08 -9.59
N ILE A 41 3.22 0.93 -8.99
CA ILE A 41 1.96 0.79 -9.74
C ILE A 41 1.71 2.05 -10.58
N ALA A 42 1.82 3.24 -9.99
CA ALA A 42 1.65 4.51 -10.70
C ALA A 42 2.66 4.65 -11.86
N GLN A 43 3.92 4.29 -11.63
CA GLN A 43 4.96 4.29 -12.66
C GLN A 43 4.65 3.30 -13.79
N ALA A 44 4.16 2.10 -13.44
CA ALA A 44 3.77 1.09 -14.42
C ALA A 44 2.61 1.56 -15.32
N ILE A 45 1.64 2.31 -14.77
CA ILE A 45 0.51 2.85 -15.50
C ILE A 45 0.90 4.10 -16.30
N GLY A 46 1.63 5.02 -15.69
CA GLY A 46 1.96 6.33 -16.27
C GLY A 46 3.09 6.29 -17.30
N GLY A 47 4.01 5.33 -17.16
CA GLY A 47 5.19 5.21 -18.03
C GLY A 47 6.06 6.46 -17.98
N ASP A 48 6.39 7.00 -19.14
CA ASP A 48 7.20 8.22 -19.32
C ASP A 48 6.40 9.53 -19.15
N LYS A 49 5.12 9.43 -18.90
CA LYS A 49 4.19 10.57 -18.72
C LYS A 49 4.04 11.02 -17.28
N VAL A 50 4.65 10.32 -16.35
CA VAL A 50 4.55 10.63 -14.91
C VAL A 50 5.94 10.75 -14.30
N SER A 51 6.03 11.59 -13.27
CA SER A 51 7.19 11.70 -12.39
C SER A 51 6.75 11.26 -11.00
N VAL A 52 7.19 10.09 -10.55
CA VAL A 52 6.72 9.48 -9.32
C VAL A 52 7.72 9.66 -8.18
N THR A 53 7.24 10.16 -7.06
CA THR A 53 7.98 10.21 -5.78
C THR A 53 7.23 9.38 -4.74
N ALA A 54 7.84 8.31 -4.24
CA ALA A 54 7.35 7.57 -3.09
C ALA A 54 8.00 8.12 -1.81
N ILE A 55 7.20 8.37 -0.77
CA ILE A 55 7.68 8.89 0.52
C ILE A 55 8.42 7.78 1.28
N ILE A 56 7.77 6.64 1.45
CA ILE A 56 8.35 5.46 2.12
C ILE A 56 8.89 4.51 1.05
N THR A 57 10.20 4.27 1.12
CA THR A 57 10.91 3.45 0.09
C THR A 57 11.76 2.33 0.67
N LYS A 58 11.83 2.23 2.00
CA LYS A 58 12.69 1.26 2.68
C LYS A 58 11.87 0.35 3.57
N THR A 59 12.19 -0.92 3.58
CA THR A 59 11.58 -1.91 4.47
C THR A 59 11.82 -1.64 5.96
N SER A 60 12.76 -0.76 6.31
CA SER A 60 13.01 -0.32 7.69
C SER A 60 12.16 0.86 8.15
N GLN A 61 11.29 1.38 7.30
CA GLN A 61 10.37 2.47 7.61
C GLN A 61 8.96 1.87 7.77
N ASP A 62 8.40 2.02 8.94
CA ASP A 62 7.05 1.59 9.25
C ASP A 62 6.07 2.73 8.90
N PRO A 63 5.09 2.50 8.01
CA PRO A 63 4.12 3.52 7.60
C PRO A 63 3.18 3.98 8.70
N HIS A 64 2.81 3.09 9.64
CA HIS A 64 1.91 3.43 10.75
C HIS A 64 2.51 4.47 11.70
N SER A 65 3.83 4.42 11.88
CA SER A 65 4.56 5.31 12.79
C SER A 65 5.40 6.38 12.08
N TYR A 66 5.22 6.55 10.76
CA TYR A 66 6.03 7.49 9.99
C TYR A 66 5.70 8.94 10.31
N GLU A 67 6.73 9.71 10.67
CA GLU A 67 6.62 11.16 10.86
C GLU A 67 7.04 11.91 9.59
N ALA A 68 6.08 12.62 8.99
CA ALA A 68 6.30 13.33 7.74
C ALA A 68 7.28 14.51 7.89
N THR A 69 8.21 14.60 6.97
CA THR A 69 9.21 15.67 6.92
C THR A 69 8.72 16.93 6.20
N ALA A 70 9.45 18.03 6.32
CA ALA A 70 9.18 19.26 5.55
C ALA A 70 9.36 19.04 4.02
N GLN A 71 10.18 18.07 3.62
CA GLN A 71 10.36 17.71 2.21
C GLN A 71 9.14 16.94 1.67
N ASP A 72 8.57 16.04 2.47
CA ASP A 72 7.35 15.32 2.11
C ASP A 72 6.18 16.30 1.94
N ARG A 73 6.01 17.23 2.88
CA ARG A 73 5.02 18.31 2.77
C ARG A 73 5.21 19.13 1.48
N LEU A 74 6.45 19.46 1.12
CA LEU A 74 6.74 20.19 -0.11
C LEU A 74 6.43 19.36 -1.36
N ALA A 75 6.74 18.07 -1.36
CA ALA A 75 6.44 17.17 -2.45
C ALA A 75 4.92 17.06 -2.65
N VAL A 76 4.17 16.77 -1.58
CA VAL A 76 2.70 16.68 -1.60
C VAL A 76 2.07 17.99 -2.11
N SER A 77 2.56 19.15 -1.66
CA SER A 77 2.00 20.45 -2.08
C SER A 77 2.18 20.79 -3.57
N LYS A 78 3.04 20.07 -4.28
CA LYS A 78 3.31 20.25 -5.72
C LYS A 78 2.74 19.13 -6.58
N ALA A 79 2.28 18.05 -5.97
CA ALA A 79 1.77 16.91 -6.69
C ALA A 79 0.46 17.22 -7.41
N ASP A 80 0.33 16.75 -8.65
CA ASP A 80 -0.93 16.72 -9.39
C ASP A 80 -1.82 15.59 -8.88
N VAL A 81 -1.19 14.46 -8.47
CA VAL A 81 -1.86 13.30 -7.91
C VAL A 81 -1.11 12.82 -6.68
N VAL A 82 -1.84 12.58 -5.60
CA VAL A 82 -1.34 11.91 -4.40
C VAL A 82 -2.03 10.55 -4.30
N ILE A 83 -1.27 9.49 -4.01
CA ILE A 83 -1.80 8.13 -3.84
C ILE A 83 -1.49 7.69 -2.42
N GLU A 84 -2.54 7.53 -1.63
CA GLU A 84 -2.48 6.97 -0.27
C GLU A 84 -3.09 5.57 -0.24
N ASN A 85 -2.70 4.77 0.75
CA ASN A 85 -3.38 3.51 1.04
C ASN A 85 -4.76 3.79 1.64
N GLY A 86 -4.82 4.60 2.68
CA GLY A 86 -6.00 4.81 3.50
C GLY A 86 -6.21 3.69 4.53
N GLY A 87 -7.41 3.63 5.12
CA GLY A 87 -7.76 2.62 6.11
C GLY A 87 -6.96 2.70 7.43
N GLY A 88 -6.35 3.85 7.73
CA GLY A 88 -5.51 4.03 8.92
C GLY A 88 -4.03 3.71 8.73
N TYR A 89 -3.63 3.16 7.58
CA TYR A 89 -2.26 2.71 7.32
C TYR A 89 -1.23 3.84 7.19
N ASP A 90 -1.57 4.92 6.51
CA ASP A 90 -0.67 6.01 6.16
C ASP A 90 -1.24 7.39 6.53
N ASP A 91 -1.74 7.52 7.75
CA ASP A 91 -2.39 8.72 8.30
C ASP A 91 -1.54 9.98 8.22
N PHE A 92 -0.20 9.84 8.18
CA PHE A 92 0.69 10.95 7.92
C PHE A 92 0.41 11.63 6.58
N LEU A 93 0.06 10.84 5.53
CA LEU A 93 -0.22 11.37 4.20
C LEU A 93 -1.61 12.00 4.15
N THR A 94 -2.61 11.36 4.77
CA THR A 94 -3.94 11.93 4.95
C THR A 94 -3.88 13.31 5.66
N THR A 95 -3.02 13.44 6.67
CA THR A 95 -2.78 14.71 7.36
C THR A 95 -2.13 15.74 6.44
N LEU A 96 -1.10 15.35 5.68
CA LEU A 96 -0.42 16.25 4.74
C LEU A 96 -1.36 16.76 3.65
N THR A 97 -2.24 15.92 3.13
CA THR A 97 -3.19 16.30 2.06
C THR A 97 -4.25 17.25 2.54
N LYS A 98 -4.79 17.08 3.76
CA LYS A 98 -5.76 18.00 4.38
C LYS A 98 -5.21 19.42 4.52
N ASP A 99 -3.92 19.56 4.81
CA ASP A 99 -3.24 20.83 5.09
C ASP A 99 -2.59 21.46 3.84
N SER A 100 -2.70 20.82 2.67
CA SER A 100 -2.02 21.26 1.45
C SER A 100 -2.98 21.61 0.32
N ALA A 101 -2.45 22.31 -0.69
CA ALA A 101 -3.12 22.52 -1.96
C ALA A 101 -2.79 21.37 -2.94
N ALA A 102 -2.63 20.17 -2.44
CA ALA A 102 -2.40 18.98 -3.26
C ALA A 102 -3.48 18.87 -4.35
N GLY A 103 -3.12 18.27 -5.46
CA GLY A 103 -4.05 17.95 -6.54
C GLY A 103 -5.11 16.94 -6.11
N THR A 104 -5.35 15.94 -6.94
CA THR A 104 -6.30 14.87 -6.59
C THR A 104 -5.64 13.85 -5.67
N VAL A 105 -6.35 13.45 -4.61
CA VAL A 105 -5.98 12.31 -3.77
C VAL A 105 -6.71 11.06 -4.26
N LEU A 106 -5.98 9.97 -4.46
CA LEU A 106 -6.49 8.64 -4.75
C LEU A 106 -6.26 7.77 -3.51
N ASN A 107 -7.34 7.27 -2.92
CA ASN A 107 -7.29 6.37 -1.77
C ASN A 107 -7.45 4.93 -2.27
N ALA A 108 -6.43 4.09 -2.03
CA ALA A 108 -6.40 2.73 -2.56
C ALA A 108 -7.44 1.82 -1.88
N VAL A 109 -7.71 1.99 -0.59
CA VAL A 109 -8.76 1.25 0.13
C VAL A 109 -10.13 1.56 -0.47
N GLU A 110 -10.47 2.84 -0.70
CA GLU A 110 -11.72 3.23 -1.34
C GLU A 110 -11.85 2.65 -2.76
N LEU A 111 -10.78 2.77 -3.58
CA LEU A 111 -10.76 2.24 -4.95
C LEU A 111 -10.87 0.72 -4.97
N SER A 112 -10.33 0.03 -3.98
CA SER A 112 -10.41 -1.43 -3.84
C SER A 112 -11.83 -1.93 -3.66
N GLY A 113 -12.67 -1.15 -2.94
CA GLY A 113 -14.03 -1.52 -2.56
C GLY A 113 -14.12 -2.61 -1.48
N LEU A 114 -12.99 -2.98 -0.85
CA LEU A 114 -12.94 -4.05 0.16
C LEU A 114 -13.64 -3.65 1.47
N GLU A 115 -13.63 -2.37 1.86
CA GLU A 115 -14.35 -1.90 3.06
C GLU A 115 -15.84 -2.22 3.03
N HIS A 116 -16.44 -2.23 1.84
CA HIS A 116 -17.87 -2.49 1.67
C HIS A 116 -18.20 -3.99 1.64
N GLU A 117 -17.23 -4.85 1.36
CA GLU A 117 -17.44 -6.30 1.30
C GLU A 117 -17.46 -6.94 2.70
N GLY A 118 -16.79 -6.34 3.70
CA GLY A 118 -16.80 -6.80 5.10
C GLY A 118 -18.10 -6.49 5.86
N ALA A 119 -18.94 -5.57 5.37
CA ALA A 119 -20.15 -5.12 6.05
C ALA A 119 -21.41 -5.97 5.78
N HIS A 120 -21.33 -7.09 5.06
CA HIS A 120 -22.51 -7.81 4.56
C HIS A 120 -22.73 -9.22 5.09
N ASP A 121 -22.07 -9.69 6.15
CA ASP A 121 -22.32 -11.03 6.71
C ASP A 121 -22.88 -11.05 8.14
N ASP A 122 -23.62 -10.02 8.55
CA ASP A 122 -24.45 -10.11 9.75
C ASP A 122 -25.91 -10.34 9.36
N GLY A 123 -26.28 -11.64 9.46
CA GLY A 123 -27.58 -12.20 9.22
C GLY A 123 -28.69 -11.49 9.98
N ALA A 124 -29.76 -11.27 9.28
CA ALA A 124 -31.06 -10.81 9.70
C ALA A 124 -31.46 -11.24 11.12
N HIS A 125 -31.58 -10.30 12.05
CA HIS A 125 -32.53 -10.40 13.16
C HIS A 125 -33.35 -9.12 13.26
N GLY A 126 -34.64 -9.36 13.09
CA GLY A 126 -35.70 -8.36 12.98
C GLY A 126 -35.97 -7.61 14.27
N ASP A 127 -36.37 -6.39 14.00
CA ASP A 127 -37.52 -5.64 14.57
C ASP A 127 -37.80 -5.73 16.07
N ALA A 128 -37.71 -4.60 16.77
CA ALA A 128 -38.82 -3.95 17.43
C ALA A 128 -38.40 -2.88 18.47
N SER A 129 -38.96 -1.69 18.24
CA SER A 129 -39.60 -0.81 19.22
C SER A 129 -38.77 0.13 20.09
N SER A 130 -38.83 1.38 19.70
CA SER A 130 -39.14 2.62 20.46
C SER A 130 -38.86 2.69 21.99
N GLY A 131 -38.15 3.74 22.40
CA GLY A 131 -38.14 4.23 23.78
C GLY A 131 -37.32 5.51 23.94
N THR A 132 -38.03 6.64 23.98
CA THR A 132 -37.58 8.01 24.28
C THR A 132 -37.11 8.17 25.70
N ALA A 133 -36.04 8.93 25.95
CA ALA A 133 -35.83 9.97 26.99
C ALA A 133 -34.33 10.09 27.29
N GLY A 134 -33.73 11.16 27.01
CA GLY A 134 -33.50 12.41 27.66
C GLY A 134 -32.67 12.33 28.94
N ALA A 135 -31.41 12.81 28.91
CA ALA A 135 -30.88 13.75 29.90
C ALA A 135 -29.34 13.96 29.80
N THR A 136 -28.99 15.19 29.56
CA THR A 136 -27.99 16.00 30.30
C THR A 136 -26.51 15.65 30.14
N ALA A 137 -25.83 16.52 29.36
CA ALA A 137 -24.42 16.68 29.23
C ALA A 137 -23.73 16.99 30.55
N THR A 138 -22.61 16.34 30.80
CA THR A 138 -21.53 16.89 31.62
C THR A 138 -20.26 16.73 30.82
N ALA A 139 -19.71 17.85 30.36
CA ALA A 139 -18.41 17.91 29.67
C ALA A 139 -17.31 17.56 30.68
N THR A 140 -16.58 16.52 30.42
CA THR A 140 -15.28 16.29 31.01
C THR A 140 -14.32 16.26 29.83
N GLU A 141 -13.37 17.19 29.81
CA GLU A 141 -12.27 17.19 28.85
C GLU A 141 -11.51 15.88 29.05
N ALA A 142 -11.63 14.99 28.09
CA ALA A 142 -10.80 13.80 27.97
C ALA A 142 -9.65 14.16 27.04
N ALA A 143 -8.45 13.83 27.49
CA ALA A 143 -7.23 13.86 26.69
C ALA A 143 -7.48 13.13 25.36
N ASP A 144 -6.98 13.72 24.27
CA ASP A 144 -6.95 13.08 22.95
C ASP A 144 -6.09 11.82 23.04
N ASP A 145 -6.73 10.70 23.32
CA ASP A 145 -6.20 9.38 23.07
C ASP A 145 -6.41 9.13 21.59
N HIS A 146 -5.36 9.31 20.80
CA HIS A 146 -5.32 8.90 19.38
C HIS A 146 -5.21 7.38 19.31
N GLY A 147 -6.11 6.65 19.94
CA GLY A 147 -6.32 5.25 19.70
C GLY A 147 -6.86 5.09 18.28
N HIS A 148 -6.03 4.61 17.38
CA HIS A 148 -6.46 4.16 16.07
C HIS A 148 -7.40 2.98 16.29
N ASP A 149 -8.71 3.21 16.16
CA ASP A 149 -9.71 2.16 16.13
C ASP A 149 -9.57 1.47 14.76
N HIS A 150 -8.61 0.54 14.66
CA HIS A 150 -8.51 -0.39 13.55
C HIS A 150 -9.70 -1.35 13.71
N GLY A 151 -10.86 -0.96 13.18
CA GLY A 151 -12.02 -1.84 13.08
C GLY A 151 -11.63 -3.14 12.36
N ASP A 152 -12.54 -4.13 12.28
CA ASP A 152 -12.35 -5.46 11.69
C ASP A 152 -11.83 -5.47 10.22
N PHE A 153 -11.36 -4.33 9.68
CA PHE A 153 -10.89 -4.16 8.30
C PHE A 153 -9.37 -4.26 8.22
N ASN A 154 -8.89 -5.16 7.35
CA ASN A 154 -7.46 -5.29 7.04
C ASN A 154 -7.06 -4.29 5.94
N GLU A 155 -6.31 -3.27 6.30
CA GLU A 155 -5.88 -2.19 5.42
C GLU A 155 -4.79 -2.58 4.40
N HIS A 156 -4.19 -3.76 4.52
CA HIS A 156 -3.11 -4.24 3.64
C HIS A 156 -3.63 -4.68 2.26
N VAL A 157 -4.43 -3.81 1.63
CA VAL A 157 -5.17 -4.09 0.38
C VAL A 157 -4.27 -4.42 -0.80
N TRP A 158 -3.00 -4.03 -0.77
CA TRP A 158 -2.03 -4.35 -1.84
C TRP A 158 -1.68 -5.84 -1.94
N TYR A 159 -2.01 -6.66 -0.93
CA TYR A 159 -1.92 -8.11 -1.02
C TYR A 159 -3.15 -8.76 -1.69
N SER A 160 -4.17 -7.98 -2.04
CA SER A 160 -5.30 -8.40 -2.86
C SER A 160 -5.07 -8.00 -4.32
N LEU A 161 -4.67 -8.93 -5.18
CA LEU A 161 -4.46 -8.65 -6.60
C LEU A 161 -5.72 -8.11 -7.29
N PRO A 162 -6.94 -8.64 -7.05
CA PRO A 162 -8.16 -8.05 -7.60
C PRO A 162 -8.42 -6.61 -7.14
N ALA A 163 -8.04 -6.26 -5.91
CA ALA A 163 -8.13 -4.89 -5.43
C ALA A 163 -7.15 -3.98 -6.19
N MET A 164 -5.92 -4.43 -6.40
CA MET A 164 -4.92 -3.66 -7.15
C MET A 164 -5.25 -3.50 -8.64
N GLU A 165 -6.04 -4.39 -9.21
CA GLU A 165 -6.60 -4.20 -10.56
C GLU A 165 -7.55 -2.99 -10.60
N LYS A 166 -8.40 -2.83 -9.58
CA LYS A 166 -9.30 -1.67 -9.46
C LYS A 166 -8.52 -0.37 -9.20
N VAL A 167 -7.49 -0.43 -8.35
CA VAL A 167 -6.58 0.71 -8.09
C VAL A 167 -5.88 1.14 -9.38
N ALA A 168 -5.38 0.20 -10.19
CA ALA A 168 -4.76 0.49 -11.48
C ALA A 168 -5.73 1.18 -12.45
N ASP A 169 -6.99 0.75 -12.50
CA ASP A 169 -8.03 1.41 -13.29
C ASP A 169 -8.30 2.85 -12.80
N GLY A 170 -8.37 3.07 -11.48
CA GLY A 170 -8.55 4.40 -10.88
C GLY A 170 -7.37 5.35 -11.19
N ILE A 171 -6.14 4.85 -11.11
CA ILE A 171 -4.94 5.60 -11.47
C ILE A 171 -4.96 5.96 -12.97
N ALA A 172 -5.24 5.00 -13.85
CA ALA A 172 -5.29 5.23 -15.30
C ALA A 172 -6.36 6.25 -15.67
N ALA A 173 -7.54 6.17 -15.07
CA ALA A 173 -8.64 7.12 -15.28
C ALA A 173 -8.23 8.54 -14.87
N LYS A 174 -7.57 8.70 -13.72
CA LYS A 174 -7.11 10.02 -13.27
C LYS A 174 -6.01 10.59 -14.16
N PHE A 175 -5.05 9.78 -14.58
CA PHE A 175 -4.01 10.22 -15.51
C PHE A 175 -4.60 10.63 -16.87
N ALA A 176 -5.62 9.91 -17.36
CA ALA A 176 -6.32 10.25 -18.60
C ALA A 176 -7.09 11.57 -18.49
N GLU A 177 -7.65 11.92 -17.31
CA GLU A 177 -8.27 13.22 -17.06
C GLU A 177 -7.25 14.37 -17.12
N LEU A 178 -6.05 14.17 -16.55
CA LEU A 178 -4.99 15.17 -16.48
C LEU A 178 -4.26 15.33 -17.81
N GLU A 179 -4.03 14.23 -18.54
CA GLU A 179 -3.37 14.22 -19.85
C GLU A 179 -4.19 13.43 -20.89
N PRO A 180 -5.30 14.00 -21.41
CA PRO A 180 -6.18 13.31 -22.36
C PRO A 180 -5.50 12.82 -23.64
N ALA A 181 -4.41 13.47 -24.05
CA ALA A 181 -3.63 13.05 -25.23
C ALA A 181 -2.97 11.69 -25.05
N SER A 182 -2.69 11.28 -23.80
CA SER A 182 -2.04 10.03 -23.44
C SER A 182 -3.01 8.97 -22.89
N ALA A 183 -4.32 9.24 -22.86
CA ALA A 183 -5.35 8.37 -22.28
C ALA A 183 -5.25 6.91 -22.77
N ALA A 184 -5.13 6.71 -24.08
CA ALA A 184 -4.99 5.35 -24.66
C ALA A 184 -3.73 4.61 -24.17
N THR A 185 -2.65 5.34 -23.86
CA THR A 185 -1.42 4.75 -23.29
C THR A 185 -1.67 4.28 -21.86
N PHE A 186 -2.29 5.10 -21.03
CA PHE A 186 -2.60 4.74 -19.65
C PHE A 186 -3.56 3.54 -19.56
N GLU A 187 -4.59 3.51 -20.39
CA GLU A 187 -5.52 2.37 -20.51
C GLU A 187 -4.81 1.06 -20.94
N ALA A 188 -3.90 1.17 -21.93
CA ALA A 188 -3.14 0.01 -22.39
C ALA A 188 -2.19 -0.51 -21.30
N ASN A 189 -1.53 0.38 -20.56
CA ASN A 189 -0.64 0.02 -19.47
C ASN A 189 -1.42 -0.62 -18.31
N ALA A 190 -2.58 -0.06 -17.92
CA ALA A 190 -3.45 -0.65 -16.91
C ALA A 190 -3.96 -2.04 -17.34
N THR A 191 -4.33 -2.22 -18.61
CA THR A 191 -4.71 -3.52 -19.15
C THR A 191 -3.56 -4.53 -19.05
N SER A 192 -2.33 -4.10 -19.35
CA SER A 192 -1.14 -4.95 -19.25
C SER A 192 -0.85 -5.34 -17.79
N PHE A 193 -0.93 -4.38 -16.87
CA PHE A 193 -0.80 -4.62 -15.43
C PHE A 193 -1.84 -5.63 -14.93
N LYS A 194 -3.12 -5.42 -15.24
CA LYS A 194 -4.21 -6.31 -14.84
C LYS A 194 -4.06 -7.71 -15.42
N THR A 195 -3.61 -7.84 -16.68
CA THR A 195 -3.36 -9.15 -17.29
C THR A 195 -2.29 -9.93 -16.52
N ALA A 196 -1.22 -9.25 -16.09
CA ALA A 196 -0.16 -9.87 -15.32
C ALA A 196 -0.63 -10.20 -13.87
N ALA A 197 -1.41 -9.33 -13.23
CA ALA A 197 -2.01 -9.58 -11.92
C ALA A 197 -2.97 -10.80 -11.95
N ALA A 198 -3.83 -10.88 -12.98
CA ALA A 198 -4.73 -12.01 -13.17
C ALA A 198 -3.99 -13.36 -13.37
N ALA A 199 -2.81 -13.35 -13.98
CA ALA A 199 -1.99 -14.56 -14.10
C ALA A 199 -1.49 -15.04 -12.73
N ILE A 200 -1.14 -14.12 -11.82
CA ILE A 200 -0.76 -14.45 -10.44
C ILE A 200 -1.98 -14.97 -9.67
N THR A 201 -3.14 -14.32 -9.83
CA THR A 201 -4.43 -14.78 -9.24
C THR A 201 -4.76 -16.21 -9.69
N GLY A 202 -4.58 -16.55 -10.97
CA GLY A 202 -4.77 -17.92 -11.46
C GLY A 202 -3.85 -18.95 -10.80
N THR A 203 -2.65 -18.54 -10.39
CA THR A 203 -1.74 -19.40 -9.59
C THR A 203 -2.31 -19.61 -8.18
N LEU A 204 -2.80 -18.55 -7.53
CA LEU A 204 -3.44 -18.64 -6.22
C LEU A 204 -4.68 -19.53 -6.23
N GLU A 205 -5.53 -19.43 -7.26
CA GLU A 205 -6.68 -20.30 -7.45
C GLU A 205 -6.27 -21.78 -7.58
N THR A 206 -5.17 -22.04 -8.26
CA THR A 206 -4.61 -23.40 -8.36
C THR A 206 -4.14 -23.90 -7.00
N LEU A 207 -3.43 -23.07 -6.23
CA LEU A 207 -2.99 -23.41 -4.87
C LEU A 207 -4.17 -23.67 -3.94
N LYS A 208 -5.23 -22.90 -4.05
CA LYS A 208 -6.47 -23.07 -3.27
C LYS A 208 -7.06 -24.50 -3.42
N THR A 209 -6.96 -25.09 -4.59
CA THR A 209 -7.44 -26.48 -4.80
C THR A 209 -6.61 -27.51 -4.04
N THR A 210 -5.36 -27.20 -3.73
CA THR A 210 -4.40 -28.08 -3.03
C THR A 210 -4.39 -27.80 -1.53
N ALA A 211 -4.44 -26.55 -1.11
CA ALA A 211 -4.34 -26.11 0.29
C ALA A 211 -5.53 -26.58 1.15
N LYS A 212 -6.75 -26.59 0.61
CA LYS A 212 -7.96 -27.15 1.26
C LYS A 212 -8.14 -26.74 2.71
N ASP A 213 -8.10 -25.44 2.98
CA ASP A 213 -8.24 -24.86 4.33
C ASP A 213 -7.08 -25.23 5.30
N ASP A 214 -5.88 -25.48 4.76
CA ASP A 214 -4.68 -25.65 5.56
C ASP A 214 -4.46 -24.41 6.46
N LYS A 215 -4.15 -24.67 7.72
CA LYS A 215 -4.00 -23.63 8.72
C LYS A 215 -2.63 -22.96 8.63
N VAL A 216 -2.61 -21.65 8.84
CA VAL A 216 -1.38 -20.85 8.90
C VAL A 216 -1.37 -19.99 10.17
N ALA A 217 -0.17 -19.61 10.60
CA ALA A 217 0.01 -18.56 11.59
C ALA A 217 0.64 -17.34 10.92
N VAL A 218 0.36 -16.15 11.43
CA VAL A 218 0.91 -14.89 10.95
C VAL A 218 1.40 -14.06 12.14
N THR A 219 2.40 -13.21 11.96
CA THR A 219 2.78 -12.23 12.98
C THR A 219 1.88 -11.01 12.97
N GLU A 220 1.34 -10.67 11.80
CA GLU A 220 0.45 -9.55 11.54
C GLU A 220 -0.50 -9.85 10.39
N PRO A 221 -1.58 -9.07 10.21
CA PRO A 221 -2.57 -9.30 9.14
C PRO A 221 -2.04 -9.07 7.73
N VAL A 222 -0.83 -8.53 7.55
CA VAL A 222 -0.22 -8.08 6.29
C VAL A 222 -0.53 -8.97 5.08
N PRO A 223 -0.21 -10.30 5.05
CA PRO A 223 -0.40 -11.11 3.85
C PRO A 223 -1.77 -11.81 3.78
N LEU A 224 -2.74 -11.49 4.66
CA LEU A 224 -3.96 -12.31 4.81
C LEU A 224 -4.79 -12.39 3.51
N TYR A 225 -4.88 -11.33 2.71
CA TYR A 225 -5.60 -11.38 1.42
C TYR A 225 -4.96 -12.41 0.46
N LEU A 226 -3.64 -12.43 0.37
CA LEU A 226 -2.92 -13.38 -0.48
C LEU A 226 -3.05 -14.80 0.05
N LEU A 227 -2.91 -15.02 1.36
CA LEU A 227 -3.01 -16.33 1.99
C LEU A 227 -4.43 -16.90 1.85
N ALA A 228 -5.46 -16.09 2.06
CA ALA A 228 -6.86 -16.47 1.86
C ALA A 228 -7.16 -16.81 0.40
N ALA A 229 -6.61 -16.03 -0.56
CA ALA A 229 -6.73 -16.33 -1.98
C ALA A 229 -6.05 -17.66 -2.36
N ALA A 230 -4.98 -18.05 -1.65
CA ALA A 230 -4.34 -19.37 -1.78
C ALA A 230 -5.10 -20.50 -1.06
N GLY A 231 -6.24 -20.23 -0.40
CA GLY A 231 -7.03 -21.22 0.34
C GLY A 231 -6.48 -21.60 1.71
N LEU A 232 -5.66 -20.71 2.29
CA LEU A 232 -5.08 -20.88 3.62
C LEU A 232 -5.93 -20.13 4.67
N VAL A 233 -6.04 -20.71 5.86
CA VAL A 233 -6.85 -20.15 6.96
C VAL A 233 -5.93 -19.71 8.08
N ASN A 234 -5.96 -18.42 8.40
CA ASN A 234 -5.27 -17.89 9.58
C ASN A 234 -5.94 -18.41 10.87
N VAL A 235 -5.13 -18.92 11.78
CA VAL A 235 -5.56 -19.40 13.11
C VAL A 235 -4.78 -18.75 14.25
N THR A 236 -4.03 -17.70 13.97
CA THR A 236 -3.35 -16.91 15.01
C THR A 236 -4.39 -16.20 15.87
N PRO A 237 -4.23 -16.15 17.20
CA PRO A 237 -5.10 -15.33 18.04
C PRO A 237 -5.10 -13.86 17.58
N GLU A 238 -6.29 -13.32 17.32
CA GLU A 238 -6.46 -11.94 16.86
C GLU A 238 -5.81 -10.92 17.80
N ALA A 239 -5.98 -11.08 19.11
CA ALA A 239 -5.33 -10.22 20.11
C ALA A 239 -3.79 -10.27 20.07
N TYR A 240 -3.18 -11.27 19.40
CA TYR A 240 -1.73 -11.30 19.16
C TYR A 240 -1.38 -10.41 17.97
N THR A 241 -2.04 -10.60 16.83
CA THR A 241 -1.75 -9.84 15.61
C THR A 241 -2.04 -8.36 15.77
N ALA A 242 -3.18 -8.01 16.40
CA ALA A 242 -3.54 -6.63 16.70
C ALA A 242 -2.49 -5.94 17.60
N ALA A 243 -2.04 -6.59 18.68
CA ALA A 243 -1.03 -6.00 19.55
C ALA A 243 0.30 -5.77 18.84
N ILE A 244 0.72 -6.66 17.92
CA ILE A 244 1.95 -6.47 17.13
C ILE A 244 1.78 -5.30 16.16
N GLU A 245 0.67 -5.23 15.43
CA GLU A 245 0.36 -4.19 14.46
C GLU A 245 0.29 -2.79 15.11
N GLU A 246 -0.33 -2.70 16.28
CA GLU A 246 -0.39 -1.46 17.08
C GLU A 246 0.95 -1.10 17.76
N GLY A 247 1.99 -1.92 17.62
CA GLY A 247 3.27 -1.72 18.33
C GLY A 247 3.14 -1.84 19.85
N SER A 248 2.09 -2.48 20.35
CA SER A 248 1.83 -2.66 21.77
C SER A 248 2.39 -3.98 22.30
N ASP A 249 2.55 -4.09 23.64
CA ASP A 249 3.01 -5.33 24.26
C ASP A 249 1.92 -6.42 24.23
N VAL A 250 2.21 -7.55 23.57
CA VAL A 250 1.32 -8.71 23.58
C VAL A 250 1.17 -9.26 25.01
N PRO A 251 -0.06 -9.44 25.52
CA PRO A 251 -0.27 -10.02 26.84
C PRO A 251 0.38 -11.41 26.96
N PRO A 252 1.05 -11.76 28.07
CA PRO A 252 1.79 -13.01 28.22
C PRO A 252 0.97 -14.28 27.96
N ALA A 253 -0.33 -14.27 28.25
CA ALA A 253 -1.21 -15.40 27.96
C ALA A 253 -1.45 -15.56 26.46
N THR A 254 -1.66 -14.46 25.74
CA THR A 254 -1.86 -14.42 24.29
C THR A 254 -0.58 -14.81 23.55
N LEU A 255 0.58 -14.31 23.99
CA LEU A 255 1.88 -14.71 23.45
C LEU A 255 2.11 -16.20 23.63
N LYS A 256 1.77 -16.74 24.81
CA LYS A 256 1.89 -18.19 25.07
C LYS A 256 0.95 -18.99 24.15
N GLU A 257 -0.28 -18.55 23.94
CA GLU A 257 -1.26 -19.22 23.08
C GLU A 257 -0.74 -19.26 21.62
N ALA A 258 -0.30 -18.12 21.07
CA ALA A 258 0.28 -18.05 19.73
C ALA A 258 1.53 -18.92 19.59
N THR A 259 2.41 -18.93 20.61
CA THR A 259 3.62 -19.74 20.61
C THR A 259 3.30 -21.25 20.68
N ASP A 260 2.35 -21.65 21.51
CA ASP A 260 1.91 -23.05 21.63
C ASP A 260 1.23 -23.53 20.34
N LEU A 261 0.46 -22.68 19.68
CA LEU A 261 -0.16 -22.96 18.39
C LEU A 261 0.90 -23.34 17.35
N VAL A 262 1.92 -22.52 17.19
CA VAL A 262 3.00 -22.77 16.23
C VAL A 262 3.86 -23.97 16.65
N ALA A 263 4.18 -24.08 17.93
CA ALA A 263 4.96 -25.19 18.48
C ALA A 263 4.26 -26.55 18.35
N SER A 264 2.93 -26.57 18.22
CA SER A 264 2.18 -27.80 17.98
C SER A 264 2.42 -28.42 16.61
N GLY A 265 3.00 -27.67 15.66
CA GLY A 265 3.19 -28.11 14.27
C GLY A 265 1.89 -28.27 13.48
N SER A 266 0.76 -27.70 13.98
CA SER A 266 -0.54 -27.82 13.33
C SER A 266 -0.77 -26.81 12.20
N VAL A 267 0.15 -25.87 12.00
CA VAL A 267 0.14 -24.88 10.94
C VAL A 267 1.12 -25.24 9.82
N ARG A 268 0.77 -24.92 8.61
CA ARG A 268 1.56 -25.21 7.39
C ARG A 268 2.78 -24.32 7.24
N LEU A 269 2.63 -23.07 7.67
CA LEU A 269 3.68 -22.06 7.66
C LEU A 269 3.40 -21.00 8.71
N LEU A 270 4.45 -20.27 9.07
CA LEU A 270 4.38 -18.98 9.74
C LEU A 270 4.68 -17.89 8.71
N ALA A 271 3.72 -17.00 8.47
CA ALA A 271 3.97 -15.75 7.74
C ALA A 271 4.54 -14.71 8.71
N TYR A 272 5.73 -14.23 8.42
CA TYR A 272 6.51 -13.36 9.29
C TYR A 272 6.70 -11.99 8.63
N ASN A 273 6.39 -10.90 9.33
CA ASN A 273 6.74 -9.57 8.89
C ASN A 273 8.10 -9.16 9.49
N GLU A 274 9.09 -8.94 8.63
CA GLU A 274 10.42 -8.51 9.08
C GLU A 274 10.46 -7.05 9.56
N GLN A 275 9.48 -6.22 9.15
CA GLN A 275 9.46 -4.79 9.47
C GLN A 275 9.09 -4.54 10.94
N THR A 276 8.33 -5.45 11.54
CA THR A 276 7.92 -5.43 12.94
C THR A 276 8.65 -6.47 13.79
N ALA A 277 9.88 -6.82 13.37
CA ALA A 277 10.72 -7.74 14.12
C ALA A 277 11.00 -7.22 15.53
N GLY A 278 10.59 -8.01 16.54
CA GLY A 278 10.74 -7.69 17.96
C GLY A 278 10.77 -8.95 18.83
N PRO A 279 10.99 -8.82 20.15
CA PRO A 279 11.12 -9.98 21.02
C PRO A 279 9.95 -10.96 20.95
N GLN A 280 8.73 -10.47 20.70
CA GLN A 280 7.50 -11.26 20.68
C GLN A 280 7.32 -11.99 19.35
N THR A 281 7.62 -11.33 18.22
CA THR A 281 7.59 -11.96 16.89
C THR A 281 8.74 -12.94 16.71
N GLU A 282 9.92 -12.64 17.25
CA GLU A 282 11.07 -13.55 17.31
C GLU A 282 10.81 -14.80 18.17
N ALA A 283 10.02 -14.68 19.24
CA ALA A 283 9.61 -15.84 20.04
C ALA A 283 8.75 -16.80 19.22
N LEU A 284 7.83 -16.25 18.38
CA LEU A 284 6.97 -17.03 17.51
C LEU A 284 7.79 -17.71 16.40
N LYS A 285 8.72 -16.98 15.76
CA LYS A 285 9.65 -17.50 14.73
C LYS A 285 10.51 -18.64 15.29
N LYS A 286 11.05 -18.48 16.50
CA LYS A 286 11.81 -19.52 17.18
C LYS A 286 10.98 -20.78 17.49
N ALA A 287 9.70 -20.61 17.83
CA ALA A 287 8.81 -21.75 18.03
C ALA A 287 8.53 -22.48 16.72
N ALA A 288 8.39 -21.76 15.60
CA ALA A 288 8.24 -22.31 14.27
C ALA A 288 9.48 -23.14 13.87
N ASP A 289 10.68 -22.59 14.05
CA ASP A 289 11.93 -23.27 13.75
C ASP A 289 12.09 -24.57 14.57
N ALA A 290 11.77 -24.51 15.87
CA ALA A 290 11.85 -25.67 16.75
C ALA A 290 10.85 -26.77 16.39
N ALA A 291 9.68 -26.41 15.86
CA ALA A 291 8.64 -27.33 15.41
C ALA A 291 8.83 -27.81 13.95
N GLY A 292 9.80 -27.24 13.23
CA GLY A 292 10.00 -27.51 11.80
C GLY A 292 8.90 -26.91 10.91
N VAL A 293 8.19 -25.91 11.41
CA VAL A 293 7.21 -25.12 10.65
C VAL A 293 7.95 -24.13 9.75
N PRO A 294 7.76 -24.17 8.42
CA PRO A 294 8.39 -23.23 7.51
C PRO A 294 8.02 -21.78 7.82
N VAL A 295 9.00 -20.88 7.76
CA VAL A 295 8.76 -19.44 7.87
C VAL A 295 8.85 -18.82 6.49
N VAL A 296 7.90 -17.95 6.16
CA VAL A 296 7.87 -17.14 4.93
C VAL A 296 7.87 -15.68 5.35
N ASP A 297 8.89 -14.97 4.89
CA ASP A 297 9.00 -13.54 5.16
C ASP A 297 8.11 -12.76 4.18
N PHE A 298 7.34 -11.84 4.72
CA PHE A 298 6.53 -10.86 3.99
C PHE A 298 6.96 -9.47 4.41
N THR A 299 6.75 -8.49 3.55
CA THR A 299 7.04 -7.08 3.81
C THR A 299 5.84 -6.21 3.45
N GLU A 300 5.77 -5.01 4.01
CA GLU A 300 4.72 -4.03 3.69
C GLU A 300 5.13 -3.11 2.56
N THR A 301 6.43 -2.97 2.36
CA THR A 301 7.00 -2.14 1.30
C THR A 301 7.74 -3.00 0.28
N LEU A 302 7.85 -2.46 -0.92
CA LEU A 302 8.47 -3.14 -2.06
C LEU A 302 9.97 -3.37 -1.82
N PRO A 303 10.47 -4.62 -1.90
CA PRO A 303 11.89 -4.90 -1.80
C PRO A 303 12.69 -4.22 -2.91
N GLU A 304 13.94 -3.84 -2.59
CA GLU A 304 14.81 -3.13 -3.52
C GLU A 304 14.97 -3.86 -4.86
N GLY A 305 14.81 -3.12 -5.95
CA GLY A 305 15.00 -3.62 -7.31
C GLY A 305 13.87 -4.49 -7.86
N LYS A 306 12.76 -4.63 -7.14
CA LYS A 306 11.58 -5.35 -7.61
C LYS A 306 10.45 -4.42 -8.03
N THR A 307 9.65 -4.88 -8.99
CA THR A 307 8.34 -4.30 -9.26
C THR A 307 7.28 -4.97 -8.38
N TYR A 308 6.12 -4.33 -8.23
CA TYR A 308 5.00 -4.89 -7.48
C TYR A 308 4.61 -6.30 -7.97
N LEU A 309 4.48 -6.48 -9.28
CA LEU A 309 4.12 -7.78 -9.87
C LEU A 309 5.19 -8.86 -9.67
N GLN A 310 6.47 -8.49 -9.71
CA GLN A 310 7.56 -9.42 -9.40
C GLN A 310 7.54 -9.83 -7.94
N TRP A 311 7.33 -8.88 -7.03
CA TRP A 311 7.24 -9.14 -5.60
C TRP A 311 6.05 -10.04 -5.25
N MET A 312 4.86 -9.78 -5.81
CA MET A 312 3.70 -10.67 -5.62
C MET A 312 3.93 -12.06 -6.21
N THR A 313 4.58 -12.15 -7.37
CA THR A 313 4.96 -13.45 -7.97
C THR A 313 5.89 -14.25 -7.05
N ASP A 314 6.88 -13.58 -6.45
CA ASP A 314 7.81 -14.24 -5.52
C ASP A 314 7.10 -14.69 -4.24
N ASN A 315 6.22 -13.86 -3.67
CA ASN A 315 5.44 -14.21 -2.49
C ASN A 315 4.58 -15.47 -2.74
N VAL A 316 3.85 -15.49 -3.86
CA VAL A 316 3.05 -16.66 -4.27
C VAL A 316 3.94 -17.88 -4.51
N GLY A 317 5.08 -17.71 -5.17
CA GLY A 317 6.05 -18.78 -5.41
C GLY A 317 6.65 -19.36 -4.12
N ASN A 318 6.87 -18.54 -3.09
CA ASN A 318 7.37 -19.00 -1.79
C ASN A 318 6.33 -19.82 -1.04
N VAL A 319 5.06 -19.39 -1.06
CA VAL A 319 3.94 -20.17 -0.49
C VAL A 319 3.75 -21.50 -1.25
N SER A 320 3.77 -21.46 -2.59
CA SER A 320 3.63 -22.66 -3.45
C SER A 320 4.65 -23.75 -3.11
N LYS A 321 5.93 -23.38 -2.98
CA LYS A 321 7.00 -24.33 -2.63
C LYS A 321 6.75 -25.07 -1.32
N ILE A 322 6.09 -24.44 -0.35
CA ILE A 322 5.79 -25.04 0.95
C ILE A 322 4.58 -26.00 0.82
N LEU A 323 3.56 -25.57 0.09
CA LEU A 323 2.36 -26.38 -0.09
C LEU A 323 2.64 -27.67 -0.91
N GLU A 324 3.52 -27.57 -1.92
CA GLU A 324 3.89 -28.71 -2.78
C GLU A 324 4.76 -29.75 -2.06
N LYS A 325 5.64 -29.34 -1.13
CA LYS A 325 6.54 -30.26 -0.41
C LYS A 325 5.83 -31.25 0.51
N ASN A 326 4.61 -30.97 0.86
CA ASN A 326 3.86 -31.73 1.87
C ASN A 326 2.52 -32.31 1.33
N SER A 327 2.36 -32.38 0.00
CA SER A 327 1.21 -32.96 -0.71
C SER A 327 1.38 -34.45 -1.02
#